data_5622be4206184aa3e102d17f0d9cd518
#
_entry.id   5622be4206184aa3e102d17f0d9cd518
#
_cell.length_a   1.000
_cell.length_b   1.000
_cell.length_c   1.000
_cell.angle_alpha   90.00
_cell.angle_beta   90.00
_cell.angle_gamma   90.00
#
_symmetry.space_group_name_H-M   'P 1'
#
loop_
_entity.id
_entity.type
_entity.pdbx_description
1 polymer ?
#
loop_
_entity_poly.entity_id
_entity_poly.type
_entity_poly.pdbx_seq_one_letter_code
_entity_poly.pdbx_strand_id
1 'polypeptide(L)'
;MMYEMVMTLATLAIGKIGAASDARNIRDYPLAGRELKKAAGMVQCLAEEQLPQWVSHKSSSDTLGKDLPVEASIGFCEAFQILCLAVGQQMAVATVLAKPTVPNYSLLAKLCLGISEHMELFNSTMNSKAALEKEKIDSDFFTVIAFETQFHRALSLYFSARSLWDAHDFGVAIPMMKDAIAAMETRKTSASKGIPAIKSKTSYLKFLSDDLKETRSHMESLLQSWIKENSTIYYEDVMSVVPREKILQKGLMMMKPDPYMFEAVEPLLLSTDFRKG
;
A
#
# COMPACT_ATOMS: atom_id res chain seq x y z
N MET A 1 32.30 8.08 2.55
CA MET A 1 31.71 8.38 1.22
C MET A 1 30.55 7.46 0.84
N MET A 2 30.70 6.13 0.69
CA MET A 2 29.56 5.25 0.34
C MET A 2 28.44 5.25 1.39
N TYR A 3 28.75 5.20 2.67
CA TYR A 3 27.75 5.27 3.74
C TYR A 3 26.95 6.56 3.68
N GLU A 4 27.61 7.69 3.53
CA GLU A 4 26.96 9.02 3.44
C GLU A 4 26.04 9.10 2.23
N MET A 5 26.45 8.52 1.08
CA MET A 5 25.63 8.48 -0.12
C MET A 5 24.37 7.62 0.10
N VAL A 6 24.51 6.43 0.70
CA VAL A 6 23.39 5.55 1.03
C VAL A 6 22.42 6.27 1.98
N MET A 7 22.92 6.88 3.05
CA MET A 7 22.08 7.60 4.02
C MET A 7 21.44 8.84 3.44
N THR A 8 22.13 9.56 2.55
CA THR A 8 21.56 10.73 1.84
C THR A 8 20.41 10.29 0.95
N LEU A 9 20.59 9.22 0.15
CA LEU A 9 19.53 8.74 -0.74
C LEU A 9 18.34 8.18 0.05
N ALA A 10 18.58 7.47 1.15
CA ALA A 10 17.53 7.02 2.07
C ALA A 10 16.75 8.20 2.66
N THR A 11 17.45 9.25 3.11
CA THR A 11 16.83 10.48 3.64
C THR A 11 15.99 11.19 2.59
N LEU A 12 16.48 11.26 1.34
CA LEU A 12 15.71 11.83 0.23
C LEU A 12 14.43 11.02 -0.04
N ALA A 13 14.50 9.69 -0.02
CA ALA A 13 13.33 8.84 -0.19
C ALA A 13 12.30 9.09 0.93
N ILE A 14 12.73 9.17 2.19
CA ILE A 14 11.87 9.50 3.33
C ILE A 14 11.26 10.90 3.16
N GLY A 15 12.05 11.89 2.71
CA GLY A 15 11.57 13.24 2.39
C GLY A 15 10.46 13.25 1.33
N LYS A 16 10.57 12.37 0.31
CA LYS A 16 9.52 12.20 -0.70
C LYS A 16 8.23 11.60 -0.11
N ILE A 17 8.35 10.67 0.84
CA ILE A 17 7.20 10.11 1.56
C ILE A 17 6.53 11.19 2.42
N GLY A 18 7.32 12.04 3.09
CA GLY A 18 6.81 13.20 3.82
C GLY A 18 6.02 14.13 2.91
N ALA A 19 6.59 14.51 1.76
CA ALA A 19 5.90 15.33 0.75
C ALA A 19 4.61 14.67 0.22
N ALA A 20 4.60 13.36 0.06
CA ALA A 20 3.40 12.61 -0.31
C ALA A 20 2.32 12.66 0.79
N SER A 21 2.72 12.58 2.06
CA SER A 21 1.81 12.73 3.20
C SER A 21 1.17 14.13 3.23
N ASP A 22 1.97 15.18 3.02
CA ASP A 22 1.49 16.56 2.97
C ASP A 22 0.50 16.77 1.81
N ALA A 23 0.84 16.26 0.63
CA ALA A 23 -0.04 16.31 -0.54
C ALA A 23 -1.38 15.56 -0.28
N ARG A 24 -1.33 14.38 0.37
CA ARG A 24 -2.53 13.65 0.78
C ARG A 24 -3.40 14.46 1.73
N ASN A 25 -2.82 15.16 2.70
CA ASN A 25 -3.53 15.96 3.69
C ASN A 25 -4.34 17.09 3.05
N ILE A 26 -3.85 17.66 1.95
CA ILE A 26 -4.57 18.67 1.15
C ILE A 26 -5.40 18.05 0.01
N ARG A 27 -5.51 16.72 -0.03
CA ARG A 27 -6.24 15.93 -1.03
C ARG A 27 -5.69 16.04 -2.46
N ASP A 28 -4.42 16.42 -2.63
CA ASP A 28 -3.72 16.31 -3.92
C ASP A 28 -3.18 14.88 -4.09
N TYR A 29 -4.09 13.93 -4.30
CA TYR A 29 -3.74 12.52 -4.46
C TYR A 29 -2.84 12.25 -5.67
N PRO A 30 -2.99 12.94 -6.83
CA PRO A 30 -2.04 12.81 -7.94
C PRO A 30 -0.62 13.18 -7.57
N LEU A 31 -0.40 14.27 -6.83
CA LEU A 31 0.92 14.67 -6.35
C LEU A 31 1.47 13.64 -5.37
N ALA A 32 0.66 13.21 -4.39
CA ALA A 32 1.06 12.18 -3.43
C ALA A 32 1.52 10.90 -4.13
N GLY A 33 0.79 10.43 -5.13
CA GLY A 33 1.17 9.27 -5.94
C GLY A 33 2.48 9.45 -6.70
N ARG A 34 2.74 10.63 -7.26
CA ARG A 34 4.02 10.94 -7.94
C ARG A 34 5.21 10.90 -6.97
N GLU A 35 5.07 11.52 -5.80
CA GLU A 35 6.17 11.54 -4.81
C GLU A 35 6.46 10.13 -4.27
N LEU A 36 5.44 9.28 -4.08
CA LEU A 36 5.62 7.88 -3.71
C LEU A 36 6.32 7.05 -4.79
N LYS A 37 6.05 7.31 -6.08
CA LYS A 37 6.78 6.66 -7.18
C LYS A 37 8.27 7.05 -7.20
N LYS A 38 8.58 8.31 -6.94
CA LYS A 38 9.97 8.79 -6.81
C LYS A 38 10.65 8.14 -5.62
N ALA A 39 9.98 8.09 -4.46
CA ALA A 39 10.51 7.39 -3.29
C ALA A 39 10.80 5.91 -3.60
N ALA A 40 9.87 5.21 -4.27
CA ALA A 40 10.07 3.83 -4.68
C ALA A 40 11.27 3.65 -5.60
N GLY A 41 11.51 4.57 -6.56
CA GLY A 41 12.67 4.54 -7.44
C GLY A 41 14.00 4.77 -6.70
N MET A 42 14.03 5.69 -5.73
CA MET A 42 15.21 5.93 -4.88
C MET A 42 15.55 4.69 -4.05
N VAL A 43 14.54 4.08 -3.45
CA VAL A 43 14.73 2.87 -2.62
C VAL A 43 15.13 1.67 -3.51
N GLN A 44 14.61 1.59 -4.73
CA GLN A 44 15.04 0.60 -5.71
C GLN A 44 16.53 0.76 -6.07
N CYS A 45 16.98 1.97 -6.36
CA CYS A 45 18.39 2.28 -6.63
C CYS A 45 19.27 1.88 -5.42
N LEU A 46 18.80 2.11 -4.18
CA LEU A 46 19.51 1.63 -2.99
C LEU A 46 19.65 0.10 -2.99
N ALA A 47 18.55 -0.62 -3.21
CA ALA A 47 18.54 -2.09 -3.13
C ALA A 47 19.36 -2.75 -4.25
N GLU A 48 19.22 -2.27 -5.48
CA GLU A 48 19.76 -2.94 -6.67
C GLU A 48 21.18 -2.48 -7.03
N GLU A 49 21.55 -1.24 -6.70
CA GLU A 49 22.82 -0.66 -7.13
C GLU A 49 23.76 -0.30 -5.97
N GLN A 50 23.32 0.54 -5.04
CA GLN A 50 24.21 1.16 -4.07
C GLN A 50 24.64 0.22 -2.93
N LEU A 51 23.68 -0.50 -2.35
CA LEU A 51 23.95 -1.42 -1.24
C LEU A 51 24.77 -2.65 -1.69
N PRO A 52 24.52 -3.29 -2.83
CA PRO A 52 25.37 -4.37 -3.34
C PRO A 52 26.80 -3.91 -3.58
N GLN A 53 27.02 -2.73 -4.14
CA GLN A 53 28.37 -2.18 -4.33
C GLN A 53 29.05 -1.93 -2.98
N TRP A 54 28.32 -1.35 -2.02
CA TRP A 54 28.89 -1.12 -0.69
C TRP A 54 29.29 -2.40 0.03
N VAL A 55 28.45 -3.45 -0.04
CA VAL A 55 28.76 -4.75 0.54
C VAL A 55 29.97 -5.42 -0.12
N SER A 56 30.12 -5.31 -1.45
CA SER A 56 31.24 -5.88 -2.19
C SER A 56 32.60 -5.22 -1.88
N HIS A 57 32.58 -3.94 -1.46
CA HIS A 57 33.79 -3.20 -1.09
C HIS A 57 34.18 -3.34 0.39
N LYS A 58 33.36 -4.02 1.23
CA LYS A 58 33.72 -4.27 2.62
C LYS A 58 34.85 -5.29 2.71
N SER A 59 35.96 -4.88 3.28
CA SER A 59 37.02 -5.80 3.74
C SER A 59 36.44 -6.69 4.84
N SER A 60 36.85 -7.97 4.87
CA SER A 60 36.40 -8.99 5.82
C SER A 60 36.66 -8.70 7.29
N SER A 61 37.30 -7.57 7.61
CA SER A 61 37.62 -7.12 8.99
C SER A 61 36.59 -6.14 9.59
N ASP A 62 35.61 -5.66 8.82
CA ASP A 62 34.62 -4.68 9.32
C ASP A 62 33.49 -5.37 10.09
N THR A 63 33.58 -5.34 11.42
CA THR A 63 32.53 -5.77 12.37
C THR A 63 31.26 -4.90 12.36
N LEU A 64 31.15 -3.97 11.46
CA LEU A 64 30.03 -3.00 11.33
C LEU A 64 28.66 -3.60 10.97
N GLY A 65 28.57 -4.94 10.86
CA GLY A 65 27.34 -5.58 10.34
C GLY A 65 26.13 -5.57 11.29
N LYS A 66 26.31 -5.33 12.60
CA LYS A 66 25.22 -5.47 13.59
C LYS A 66 24.48 -4.17 13.92
N ASP A 67 25.10 -3.01 13.69
CA ASP A 67 24.56 -1.70 14.12
C ASP A 67 24.19 -0.78 12.95
N LEU A 68 23.97 -1.34 11.76
CA LEU A 68 23.54 -0.54 10.62
C LEU A 68 22.08 -0.07 10.78
N PRO A 69 21.76 1.15 10.30
CA PRO A 69 20.37 1.60 10.18
C PRO A 69 19.55 0.64 9.32
N VAL A 70 18.26 0.60 9.58
CA VAL A 70 17.30 -0.27 8.86
C VAL A 70 17.37 0.00 7.36
N GLU A 71 17.52 1.26 6.97
CA GLU A 71 17.61 1.75 5.61
C GLU A 71 18.85 1.26 4.84
N ALA A 72 19.84 0.77 5.55
CA ALA A 72 21.07 0.21 4.97
C ALA A 72 20.98 -1.31 4.72
N SER A 73 19.78 -1.89 4.72
CA SER A 73 19.50 -3.29 4.44
C SER A 73 18.85 -3.46 3.07
N ILE A 74 19.42 -4.30 2.22
CA ILE A 74 18.85 -4.63 0.89
C ILE A 74 17.42 -5.16 1.05
N GLY A 75 17.21 -6.12 1.96
CA GLY A 75 15.91 -6.73 2.18
C GLY A 75 14.84 -5.75 2.63
N PHE A 76 15.21 -4.79 3.50
CA PHE A 76 14.32 -3.71 3.91
C PHE A 76 13.99 -2.79 2.72
N CYS A 77 14.99 -2.36 1.95
CA CYS A 77 14.77 -1.51 0.79
C CYS A 77 13.84 -2.18 -0.24
N GLU A 78 14.04 -3.46 -0.55
CA GLU A 78 13.15 -4.22 -1.44
C GLU A 78 11.70 -4.24 -0.91
N ALA A 79 11.50 -4.52 0.37
CA ALA A 79 10.17 -4.50 0.99
C ALA A 79 9.57 -3.09 0.96
N PHE A 80 10.35 -2.08 1.31
CA PHE A 80 9.86 -0.70 1.40
C PHE A 80 9.48 -0.12 0.04
N GLN A 81 10.17 -0.51 -1.05
CA GLN A 81 9.77 -0.21 -2.42
C GLN A 81 8.35 -0.74 -2.70
N ILE A 82 8.07 -2.00 -2.35
CA ILE A 82 6.75 -2.62 -2.54
C ILE A 82 5.66 -1.82 -1.81
N LEU A 83 5.95 -1.41 -0.57
CA LEU A 83 5.01 -0.61 0.22
C LEU A 83 4.76 0.76 -0.39
N CYS A 84 5.80 1.47 -0.83
CA CYS A 84 5.65 2.77 -1.50
C CYS A 84 4.74 2.68 -2.73
N LEU A 85 4.86 1.61 -3.52
CA LEU A 85 4.01 1.39 -4.70
C LEU A 85 2.57 1.05 -4.31
N ALA A 86 2.37 0.24 -3.26
CA ALA A 86 1.03 -0.09 -2.76
C ALA A 86 0.30 1.18 -2.28
N VAL A 87 0.96 2.02 -1.46
CA VAL A 87 0.40 3.30 -1.00
C VAL A 87 0.21 4.28 -2.16
N GLY A 88 1.13 4.29 -3.14
CA GLY A 88 0.97 5.06 -4.38
C GLY A 88 -0.30 4.66 -5.14
N GLN A 89 -0.61 3.36 -5.21
CA GLN A 89 -1.85 2.90 -5.85
C GLN A 89 -3.10 3.26 -5.03
N GLN A 90 -3.03 3.32 -3.69
CA GLN A 90 -4.12 3.87 -2.88
C GLN A 90 -4.43 5.32 -3.30
N MET A 91 -3.39 6.13 -3.56
CA MET A 91 -3.57 7.52 -4.05
C MET A 91 -4.22 7.56 -5.43
N ALA A 92 -3.91 6.61 -6.31
CA ALA A 92 -4.57 6.50 -7.62
C ALA A 92 -6.06 6.14 -7.47
N VAL A 93 -6.40 5.19 -6.59
CA VAL A 93 -7.79 4.84 -6.25
C VAL A 93 -8.53 6.06 -5.68
N ALA A 94 -7.92 6.76 -4.71
CA ALA A 94 -8.50 7.98 -4.13
C ALA A 94 -8.72 9.07 -5.18
N THR A 95 -7.80 9.23 -6.14
CA THR A 95 -7.94 10.17 -7.27
C THR A 95 -9.18 9.86 -8.12
N VAL A 96 -9.44 8.57 -8.39
CA VAL A 96 -10.61 8.16 -9.16
C VAL A 96 -11.90 8.41 -8.39
N LEU A 97 -11.92 8.08 -7.10
CA LEU A 97 -13.09 8.25 -6.23
C LEU A 97 -13.42 9.73 -5.95
N ALA A 98 -12.43 10.62 -6.00
CA ALA A 98 -12.64 12.05 -5.80
C ALA A 98 -13.27 12.75 -7.03
N LYS A 99 -13.35 12.08 -8.18
CA LYS A 99 -13.99 12.65 -9.38
C LYS A 99 -15.51 12.58 -9.27
N PRO A 100 -16.25 13.56 -9.81
CA PRO A 100 -17.72 13.55 -9.79
C PRO A 100 -18.36 12.53 -10.76
N THR A 101 -17.57 11.85 -11.58
CA THR A 101 -18.03 10.85 -12.53
C THR A 101 -18.15 9.47 -11.90
N VAL A 102 -19.13 8.67 -12.35
CA VAL A 102 -19.24 7.26 -11.92
C VAL A 102 -17.97 6.52 -12.30
N PRO A 103 -17.27 5.91 -11.32
CA PRO A 103 -16.01 5.23 -11.58
C PRO A 103 -16.25 3.85 -12.21
N ASN A 104 -15.24 3.33 -12.88
CA ASN A 104 -15.22 1.94 -13.30
C ASN A 104 -14.99 1.02 -12.10
N TYR A 105 -16.07 0.49 -11.51
CA TYR A 105 -16.00 -0.35 -10.32
C TYR A 105 -15.23 -1.65 -10.54
N SER A 106 -15.31 -2.26 -11.73
CA SER A 106 -14.52 -3.45 -12.04
C SER A 106 -13.01 -3.18 -12.00
N LEU A 107 -12.58 -2.02 -12.50
CA LEU A 107 -11.18 -1.61 -12.40
C LEU A 107 -10.79 -1.32 -10.94
N LEU A 108 -11.61 -0.58 -10.19
CA LEU A 108 -11.36 -0.30 -8.76
C LEU A 108 -11.23 -1.58 -7.94
N ALA A 109 -12.08 -2.58 -8.20
CA ALA A 109 -11.99 -3.88 -7.53
C ALA A 109 -10.62 -4.54 -7.75
N LYS A 110 -10.13 -4.55 -8.98
CA LYS A 110 -8.81 -5.12 -9.33
C LYS A 110 -7.66 -4.32 -8.69
N LEU A 111 -7.76 -2.98 -8.67
CA LEU A 111 -6.75 -2.12 -8.06
C LEU A 111 -6.68 -2.34 -6.54
N CYS A 112 -7.83 -2.41 -5.84
CA CYS A 112 -7.88 -2.68 -4.41
C CYS A 112 -7.32 -4.07 -4.07
N LEU A 113 -7.64 -5.10 -4.85
CA LEU A 113 -7.04 -6.42 -4.66
C LEU A 113 -5.52 -6.38 -4.86
N GLY A 114 -5.03 -5.65 -5.88
CA GLY A 114 -3.60 -5.45 -6.11
C GLY A 114 -2.87 -4.75 -4.95
N ILE A 115 -3.51 -3.76 -4.32
CA ILE A 115 -2.99 -3.13 -3.09
C ILE A 115 -2.86 -4.17 -1.97
N SER A 116 -3.92 -4.95 -1.71
CA SER A 116 -3.90 -6.01 -0.70
C SER A 116 -2.78 -7.02 -0.94
N GLU A 117 -2.64 -7.52 -2.17
CA GLU A 117 -1.59 -8.48 -2.55
C GLU A 117 -0.18 -7.90 -2.37
N HIS A 118 0.04 -6.61 -2.68
CA HIS A 118 1.34 -5.96 -2.50
C HIS A 118 1.66 -5.72 -1.02
N MET A 119 0.68 -5.42 -0.18
CA MET A 119 0.89 -5.33 1.26
C MET A 119 1.21 -6.70 1.89
N GLU A 120 0.60 -7.79 1.38
CA GLU A 120 0.99 -9.15 1.75
C GLU A 120 2.41 -9.49 1.29
N LEU A 121 2.78 -9.08 0.07
CA LEU A 121 4.14 -9.25 -0.46
C LEU A 121 5.15 -8.46 0.38
N PHE A 122 4.84 -7.22 0.78
CA PHE A 122 5.66 -6.45 1.72
C PHE A 122 5.90 -7.24 3.00
N ASN A 123 4.85 -7.73 3.67
CA ASN A 123 4.97 -8.51 4.90
C ASN A 123 5.80 -9.79 4.70
N SER A 124 5.60 -10.49 3.58
CA SER A 124 6.37 -11.69 3.22
C SER A 124 7.85 -11.37 3.02
N THR A 125 8.17 -10.29 2.30
CA THR A 125 9.54 -9.84 2.04
C THR A 125 10.22 -9.40 3.35
N MET A 126 9.53 -8.66 4.22
CA MET A 126 10.06 -8.30 5.54
C MET A 126 10.39 -9.54 6.38
N ASN A 127 9.53 -10.55 6.38
CA ASN A 127 9.77 -11.78 7.14
C ASN A 127 10.91 -12.64 6.57
N SER A 128 11.08 -12.66 5.25
CA SER A 128 12.06 -13.55 4.59
C SER A 128 13.42 -12.90 4.37
N LYS A 129 13.47 -11.58 4.12
CA LYS A 129 14.70 -10.88 3.72
C LYS A 129 15.16 -9.80 4.71
N ALA A 130 14.28 -9.36 5.62
CA ALA A 130 14.54 -8.26 6.55
C ALA A 130 14.02 -8.56 7.97
N ALA A 131 14.14 -9.81 8.44
CA ALA A 131 13.60 -10.22 9.73
C ALA A 131 14.26 -9.49 10.91
N LEU A 132 15.57 -9.22 10.85
CA LEU A 132 16.29 -8.48 11.89
C LEU A 132 15.90 -6.99 11.93
N GLU A 133 15.70 -6.40 10.75
CA GLU A 133 15.26 -5.01 10.62
C GLU A 133 13.83 -4.85 11.10
N LYS A 134 12.98 -5.86 10.85
CA LYS A 134 11.58 -5.89 11.30
C LYS A 134 11.48 -5.76 12.83
N GLU A 135 12.39 -6.36 13.59
CA GLU A 135 12.41 -6.28 15.06
C GLU A 135 12.69 -4.86 15.58
N LYS A 136 13.33 -4.02 14.75
CA LYS A 136 13.65 -2.62 15.08
C LYS A 136 12.50 -1.65 14.77
N ILE A 137 11.46 -2.11 14.07
CA ILE A 137 10.32 -1.29 13.64
C ILE A 137 9.16 -1.47 14.63
N ASP A 138 8.46 -0.38 14.93
CA ASP A 138 7.30 -0.40 15.81
C ASP A 138 6.24 -1.41 15.32
N SER A 139 5.75 -2.24 16.23
CA SER A 139 4.71 -3.24 15.96
C SER A 139 3.39 -2.64 15.48
N ASP A 140 3.08 -1.40 15.89
CA ASP A 140 1.88 -0.68 15.45
C ASP A 140 1.90 -0.42 13.94
N PHE A 141 3.10 -0.22 13.36
CA PHE A 141 3.25 -0.10 11.91
C PHE A 141 2.75 -1.37 11.18
N PHE A 142 3.15 -2.55 11.65
CA PHE A 142 2.69 -3.82 11.05
C PHE A 142 1.21 -4.08 11.32
N THR A 143 0.67 -3.56 12.42
CA THR A 143 -0.77 -3.59 12.71
C THR A 143 -1.55 -2.77 11.68
N VAL A 144 -1.07 -1.58 11.32
CA VAL A 144 -1.65 -0.76 10.24
C VAL A 144 -1.60 -1.50 8.89
N ILE A 145 -0.44 -2.06 8.53
CA ILE A 145 -0.30 -2.80 7.27
C ILE A 145 -1.25 -4.00 7.21
N ALA A 146 -1.39 -4.75 8.29
CA ALA A 146 -2.32 -5.88 8.37
C ALA A 146 -3.78 -5.44 8.27
N PHE A 147 -4.13 -4.30 8.87
CA PHE A 147 -5.45 -3.67 8.73
C PHE A 147 -5.71 -3.29 7.27
N GLU A 148 -4.83 -2.50 6.68
CA GLU A 148 -4.95 -2.02 5.30
C GLU A 148 -5.04 -3.16 4.28
N THR A 149 -4.28 -4.24 4.51
CA THR A 149 -4.33 -5.44 3.68
C THR A 149 -5.75 -6.01 3.61
N GLN A 150 -6.39 -6.22 4.75
CA GLN A 150 -7.72 -6.81 4.81
C GLN A 150 -8.81 -5.81 4.39
N PHE A 151 -8.63 -4.53 4.71
CA PHE A 151 -9.54 -3.46 4.32
C PHE A 151 -9.63 -3.35 2.79
N HIS A 152 -8.49 -3.33 2.09
CA HIS A 152 -8.47 -3.29 0.63
C HIS A 152 -9.00 -4.57 -0.02
N ARG A 153 -8.83 -5.72 0.63
CA ARG A 153 -9.48 -6.96 0.17
C ARG A 153 -11.00 -6.87 0.27
N ALA A 154 -11.52 -6.33 1.35
CA ALA A 154 -12.95 -6.11 1.51
C ALA A 154 -13.48 -5.04 0.52
N LEU A 155 -12.73 -3.95 0.29
CA LEU A 155 -13.06 -2.96 -0.74
C LEU A 155 -13.09 -3.56 -2.15
N SER A 156 -12.20 -4.52 -2.44
CA SER A 156 -12.24 -5.24 -3.73
C SER A 156 -13.55 -5.99 -3.93
N LEU A 157 -14.06 -6.68 -2.90
CA LEU A 157 -15.37 -7.34 -2.94
C LEU A 157 -16.51 -6.32 -3.09
N TYR A 158 -16.45 -5.21 -2.36
CA TYR A 158 -17.43 -4.13 -2.47
C TYR A 158 -17.51 -3.55 -3.89
N PHE A 159 -16.38 -3.22 -4.50
CA PHE A 159 -16.38 -2.70 -5.87
C PHE A 159 -16.77 -3.76 -6.90
N SER A 160 -16.46 -5.05 -6.65
CA SER A 160 -16.97 -6.15 -7.47
C SER A 160 -18.49 -6.24 -7.41
N ALA A 161 -19.08 -6.14 -6.21
CA ALA A 161 -20.52 -6.11 -6.03
C ALA A 161 -21.18 -4.92 -6.77
N ARG A 162 -20.57 -3.72 -6.67
CA ARG A 162 -21.02 -2.52 -7.42
C ARG A 162 -20.99 -2.75 -8.94
N SER A 163 -19.92 -3.35 -9.44
CA SER A 163 -19.78 -3.68 -10.87
C SER A 163 -20.82 -4.67 -11.36
N LEU A 164 -21.15 -5.68 -10.54
CA LEU A 164 -22.19 -6.67 -10.85
C LEU A 164 -23.59 -6.03 -10.84
N TRP A 165 -23.86 -5.16 -9.87
CA TRP A 165 -25.11 -4.42 -9.80
C TRP A 165 -25.33 -3.55 -11.03
N ASP A 166 -24.31 -2.80 -11.44
CA ASP A 166 -24.36 -1.96 -12.65
C ASP A 166 -24.49 -2.80 -13.95
N ALA A 167 -24.03 -4.05 -13.91
CA ALA A 167 -24.20 -5.01 -15.01
C ALA A 167 -25.54 -5.76 -14.97
N HIS A 168 -26.45 -5.38 -14.06
CA HIS A 168 -27.76 -6.02 -13.86
C HIS A 168 -27.68 -7.50 -13.42
N ASP A 169 -26.59 -7.95 -12.82
CA ASP A 169 -26.43 -9.29 -12.24
C ASP A 169 -26.75 -9.21 -10.72
N PHE A 170 -28.01 -8.88 -10.39
CA PHE A 170 -28.45 -8.56 -9.03
C PHE A 170 -28.38 -9.77 -8.11
N GLY A 171 -28.69 -10.96 -8.64
CA GLY A 171 -28.65 -12.22 -7.91
C GLY A 171 -27.27 -12.58 -7.38
N VAL A 172 -26.19 -12.11 -8.02
CA VAL A 172 -24.80 -12.28 -7.58
C VAL A 172 -24.27 -11.05 -6.82
N ALA A 173 -24.72 -9.84 -7.20
CA ALA A 173 -24.28 -8.60 -6.55
C ALA A 173 -24.63 -8.56 -5.06
N ILE A 174 -25.84 -9.00 -4.69
CA ILE A 174 -26.31 -9.02 -3.30
C ILE A 174 -25.44 -9.92 -2.38
N PRO A 175 -25.20 -11.19 -2.70
CA PRO A 175 -24.32 -12.02 -1.88
C PRO A 175 -22.85 -11.52 -1.88
N MET A 176 -22.33 -11.00 -2.98
CA MET A 176 -21.00 -10.38 -3.02
C MET A 176 -20.89 -9.19 -2.07
N MET A 177 -21.92 -8.36 -1.96
CA MET A 177 -21.98 -7.25 -0.99
C MET A 177 -22.02 -7.77 0.46
N LYS A 178 -22.76 -8.85 0.73
CA LYS A 178 -22.75 -9.51 2.05
C LYS A 178 -21.37 -10.02 2.41
N ASP A 179 -20.65 -10.63 1.46
CA ASP A 179 -19.28 -11.09 1.66
C ASP A 179 -18.30 -9.93 1.94
N ALA A 180 -18.48 -8.78 1.24
CA ALA A 180 -17.71 -7.57 1.49
C ALA A 180 -17.93 -7.03 2.93
N ILE A 181 -19.19 -6.98 3.39
CA ILE A 181 -19.54 -6.54 4.75
C ILE A 181 -18.97 -7.50 5.79
N ALA A 182 -19.07 -8.81 5.56
CA ALA A 182 -18.50 -9.83 6.45
C ALA A 182 -16.97 -9.74 6.52
N ALA A 183 -16.30 -9.42 5.40
CA ALA A 183 -14.85 -9.20 5.37
C ALA A 183 -14.41 -7.94 6.15
N MET A 184 -15.31 -6.98 6.36
CA MET A 184 -15.09 -5.79 7.19
C MET A 184 -15.32 -6.04 8.70
N GLU A 185 -15.75 -7.23 9.09
CA GLU A 185 -15.90 -7.54 10.51
C GLU A 185 -14.54 -7.63 11.22
N THR A 186 -14.50 -7.07 12.43
CA THR A 186 -13.31 -7.18 13.26
C THR A 186 -13.14 -8.62 13.75
N ARG A 187 -11.93 -9.15 13.63
CA ARG A 187 -11.61 -10.49 14.12
C ARG A 187 -11.87 -10.62 15.62
N LYS A 188 -12.64 -11.62 16.00
CA LYS A 188 -12.86 -11.98 17.43
C LYS A 188 -11.75 -12.88 17.98
N THR A 189 -11.15 -13.70 17.11
CA THR A 189 -10.04 -14.62 17.43
C THR A 189 -9.01 -14.61 16.31
N SER A 190 -7.78 -15.08 16.59
CA SER A 190 -6.72 -15.20 15.58
C SER A 190 -7.07 -16.15 14.42
N ALA A 191 -7.97 -17.11 14.66
CA ALA A 191 -8.44 -18.07 13.66
C ALA A 191 -9.60 -17.55 12.81
N SER A 192 -10.27 -16.45 13.19
CA SER A 192 -11.40 -15.89 12.44
C SER A 192 -10.91 -15.06 11.25
N LYS A 193 -11.66 -15.12 10.13
CA LYS A 193 -11.47 -14.20 8.99
C LYS A 193 -11.94 -12.80 9.40
N GLY A 194 -11.39 -11.78 8.79
CA GLY A 194 -11.77 -10.38 9.03
C GLY A 194 -10.59 -9.48 9.35
N ILE A 195 -10.90 -8.22 9.65
CA ILE A 195 -9.91 -7.18 9.93
C ILE A 195 -9.32 -7.37 11.33
N PRO A 196 -7.99 -7.27 11.51
CA PRO A 196 -7.37 -7.34 12.83
C PRO A 196 -7.97 -6.30 13.78
N ALA A 197 -8.32 -6.70 15.00
CA ALA A 197 -8.74 -5.76 16.02
C ALA A 197 -7.58 -4.85 16.39
N ILE A 198 -7.77 -3.54 16.24
CA ILE A 198 -6.81 -2.55 16.68
C ILE A 198 -6.91 -2.45 18.20
N LYS A 199 -6.04 -3.16 18.91
CA LYS A 199 -5.94 -3.13 20.38
C LYS A 199 -5.06 -1.97 20.86
N SER A 200 -4.93 -0.92 20.07
CA SER A 200 -4.04 0.17 20.41
C SER A 200 -4.58 0.98 21.59
N LYS A 201 -3.72 1.20 22.56
CA LYS A 201 -3.90 2.24 23.59
C LYS A 201 -3.64 3.63 23.03
N THR A 202 -3.10 3.71 21.81
CA THR A 202 -2.70 4.95 21.14
C THR A 202 -3.86 5.53 20.34
N SER A 203 -4.17 6.78 20.60
CA SER A 203 -5.31 7.50 19.99
C SER A 203 -5.17 7.67 18.46
N TYR A 204 -3.95 7.63 17.93
CA TYR A 204 -3.69 7.84 16.50
C TYR A 204 -4.17 6.70 15.60
N LEU A 205 -4.38 5.48 16.13
CA LEU A 205 -4.94 4.37 15.36
C LEU A 205 -6.49 4.32 15.44
N LYS A 206 -7.10 5.18 16.25
CA LYS A 206 -8.56 5.19 16.40
C LYS A 206 -9.28 5.52 15.10
N PHE A 207 -8.70 6.41 14.28
CA PHE A 207 -9.29 6.80 12.99
C PHE A 207 -9.51 5.61 12.05
N LEU A 208 -8.64 4.60 12.05
CA LEU A 208 -8.83 3.39 11.24
C LEU A 208 -10.11 2.63 11.63
N SER A 209 -10.40 2.57 12.93
CA SER A 209 -11.63 1.93 13.42
C SER A 209 -12.88 2.74 13.08
N ASP A 210 -12.78 4.06 13.05
CA ASP A 210 -13.90 4.93 12.73
C ASP A 210 -14.18 4.90 11.22
N ASP A 211 -13.15 4.97 10.37
CA ASP A 211 -13.26 4.80 8.90
C ASP A 211 -13.86 3.44 8.53
N LEU A 212 -13.45 2.37 9.24
CA LEU A 212 -14.00 1.03 9.03
C LEU A 212 -15.50 0.98 9.32
N LYS A 213 -15.94 1.58 10.44
CA LYS A 213 -17.36 1.62 10.85
C LYS A 213 -18.19 2.41 9.85
N GLU A 214 -17.69 3.57 9.40
CA GLU A 214 -18.37 4.42 8.44
C GLU A 214 -18.53 3.69 7.10
N THR A 215 -17.43 3.11 6.58
CA THR A 215 -17.44 2.35 5.33
C THR A 215 -18.41 1.17 5.40
N ARG A 216 -18.38 0.41 6.50
CA ARG A 216 -19.28 -0.73 6.71
C ARG A 216 -20.74 -0.29 6.77
N SER A 217 -21.06 0.76 7.52
CA SER A 217 -22.41 1.31 7.62
C SER A 217 -22.96 1.77 6.26
N HIS A 218 -22.10 2.38 5.44
CA HIS A 218 -22.45 2.73 4.05
C HIS A 218 -22.79 1.49 3.21
N MET A 219 -21.98 0.43 3.29
CA MET A 219 -22.25 -0.83 2.59
C MET A 219 -23.54 -1.50 3.05
N GLU A 220 -23.81 -1.52 4.36
CA GLU A 220 -25.03 -2.08 4.94
C GLU A 220 -26.28 -1.32 4.45
N SER A 221 -26.25 0.02 4.43
CA SER A 221 -27.31 0.86 3.92
C SER A 221 -27.57 0.61 2.44
N LEU A 222 -26.51 0.51 1.63
CA LEU A 222 -26.62 0.21 0.21
C LEU A 222 -27.18 -1.18 -0.04
N LEU A 223 -26.76 -2.18 0.72
CA LEU A 223 -27.28 -3.54 0.64
C LEU A 223 -28.78 -3.59 0.92
N GLN A 224 -29.27 -2.86 1.92
CA GLN A 224 -30.70 -2.79 2.21
C GLN A 224 -31.50 -2.17 1.05
N SER A 225 -30.97 -1.11 0.42
CA SER A 225 -31.57 -0.53 -0.80
C SER A 225 -31.66 -1.57 -1.93
N TRP A 226 -30.57 -2.30 -2.19
CA TRP A 226 -30.51 -3.32 -3.24
C TRP A 226 -31.49 -4.48 -3.00
N ILE A 227 -31.59 -4.97 -1.78
CA ILE A 227 -32.55 -6.02 -1.42
C ILE A 227 -33.98 -5.54 -1.68
N LYS A 228 -34.29 -4.30 -1.28
CA LYS A 228 -35.60 -3.70 -1.51
C LYS A 228 -35.89 -3.55 -3.00
N GLU A 229 -34.95 -2.99 -3.77
CA GLU A 229 -35.10 -2.81 -5.23
C GLU A 229 -35.28 -4.16 -5.94
N ASN A 230 -34.45 -5.16 -5.57
CA ASN A 230 -34.60 -6.50 -6.16
C ASN A 230 -35.96 -7.13 -5.85
N SER A 231 -36.45 -6.99 -4.62
CA SER A 231 -37.74 -7.57 -4.23
C SER A 231 -38.97 -6.85 -4.78
N THR A 232 -38.83 -5.60 -5.25
CA THR A 232 -39.93 -4.78 -5.72
C THR A 232 -39.94 -4.50 -7.22
N ILE A 233 -38.76 -4.58 -7.87
CA ILE A 233 -38.60 -4.16 -9.26
C ILE A 233 -38.05 -5.28 -10.14
N TYR A 234 -36.94 -5.93 -9.72
CA TYR A 234 -36.19 -6.85 -10.58
C TYR A 234 -36.63 -8.31 -10.43
N TYR A 235 -36.97 -8.73 -9.22
CA TYR A 235 -37.39 -10.11 -8.85
C TYR A 235 -36.40 -11.21 -9.25
N GLU A 236 -35.10 -10.89 -9.27
CA GLU A 236 -34.07 -11.86 -9.62
C GLU A 236 -33.77 -12.77 -8.42
N ASP A 237 -33.58 -14.05 -8.68
CA ASP A 237 -33.22 -15.05 -7.65
C ASP A 237 -31.84 -14.77 -7.07
N VAL A 238 -31.78 -14.52 -5.77
CA VAL A 238 -30.54 -14.24 -5.04
C VAL A 238 -29.81 -15.54 -4.73
N MET A 239 -28.58 -15.66 -5.24
CA MET A 239 -27.74 -16.82 -4.97
C MET A 239 -27.36 -16.91 -3.49
N SER A 240 -27.25 -18.13 -2.96
CA SER A 240 -26.81 -18.36 -1.57
C SER A 240 -25.30 -18.15 -1.38
N VAL A 241 -24.51 -18.39 -2.43
CA VAL A 241 -23.03 -18.28 -2.44
C VAL A 241 -22.59 -17.65 -3.75
N VAL A 242 -21.59 -16.78 -3.68
CA VAL A 242 -20.98 -16.17 -4.87
C VAL A 242 -20.26 -17.24 -5.70
N PRO A 243 -20.54 -17.36 -7.01
CA PRO A 243 -19.82 -18.29 -7.88
C PRO A 243 -18.32 -17.97 -7.95
N ARG A 244 -17.48 -19.00 -7.94
CA ARG A 244 -16.00 -18.84 -7.92
C ARG A 244 -15.47 -18.03 -9.11
N GLU A 245 -16.06 -18.16 -10.27
CA GLU A 245 -15.70 -17.45 -11.50
C GLU A 245 -15.99 -15.94 -11.43
N LYS A 246 -16.86 -15.50 -10.53
CA LYS A 246 -17.17 -14.08 -10.27
C LYS A 246 -16.24 -13.44 -9.24
N ILE A 247 -15.49 -14.26 -8.50
CA ILE A 247 -14.51 -13.78 -7.51
C ILE A 247 -13.20 -13.48 -8.22
N LEU A 248 -12.67 -12.27 -8.06
CA LEU A 248 -11.36 -11.90 -8.60
C LEU A 248 -10.27 -12.79 -7.99
N GLN A 249 -9.50 -13.45 -8.85
CA GLN A 249 -8.40 -14.33 -8.44
C GLN A 249 -7.08 -13.59 -8.31
N LYS A 250 -6.90 -12.46 -8.99
CA LYS A 250 -5.68 -11.66 -9.00
C LYS A 250 -5.99 -10.17 -9.13
N GLY A 251 -5.26 -9.38 -8.36
CA GLY A 251 -5.31 -7.94 -8.43
C GLY A 251 -4.49 -7.35 -9.59
N LEU A 252 -4.62 -6.06 -9.77
CA LEU A 252 -3.87 -5.28 -10.74
C LEU A 252 -3.02 -4.24 -10.01
N MET A 253 -1.71 -4.26 -10.24
CA MET A 253 -0.79 -3.21 -9.82
C MET A 253 -0.38 -2.40 -11.04
N MET A 254 -0.73 -1.11 -11.06
CA MET A 254 -0.40 -0.18 -12.15
C MET A 254 0.79 0.71 -11.81
N MET A 255 1.07 0.90 -10.52
CA MET A 255 2.16 1.75 -10.08
C MET A 255 3.51 1.09 -10.33
N LYS A 256 4.44 1.86 -10.90
CA LYS A 256 5.83 1.46 -11.12
C LYS A 256 6.74 2.53 -10.52
N PRO A 257 7.93 2.16 -10.02
CA PRO A 257 8.89 3.15 -9.53
C PRO A 257 9.31 4.09 -10.65
N ASP A 258 9.52 5.35 -10.35
CA ASP A 258 10.19 6.30 -11.24
C ASP A 258 11.70 6.07 -11.10
N PRO A 259 12.43 5.64 -12.15
CA PRO A 259 13.86 5.37 -12.06
C PRO A 259 14.63 6.57 -11.50
N TYR A 260 15.42 6.32 -10.47
CA TYR A 260 16.29 7.36 -9.94
C TYR A 260 17.63 7.31 -10.66
N MET A 261 18.07 8.47 -11.17
CA MET A 261 19.39 8.65 -11.76
C MET A 261 20.11 9.75 -11.01
N PHE A 262 21.37 9.49 -10.66
CA PHE A 262 22.23 10.55 -10.13
C PHE A 262 22.46 11.61 -11.19
N GLU A 263 22.26 12.88 -10.82
CA GLU A 263 22.66 13.98 -11.70
C GLU A 263 24.19 13.93 -11.85
N ALA A 264 24.66 14.05 -13.09
CA ALA A 264 26.09 14.19 -13.35
C ALA A 264 26.55 15.53 -12.75
N VAL A 265 27.25 15.47 -11.63
CA VAL A 265 27.88 16.63 -11.04
C VAL A 265 29.10 16.94 -11.89
N GLU A 266 29.16 18.11 -12.56
CA GLU A 266 30.39 18.57 -13.16
C GLU A 266 31.47 18.67 -12.07
N PRO A 267 32.64 18.03 -12.27
CA PRO A 267 33.68 18.06 -11.26
C PRO A 267 34.06 19.55 -11.04
N LEU A 268 33.86 20.04 -9.82
CA LEU A 268 34.39 21.30 -9.38
C LEU A 268 35.91 21.23 -9.55
N LEU A 269 36.42 21.85 -10.64
CA LEU A 269 37.83 22.09 -10.80
C LEU A 269 38.20 23.09 -9.69
N LEU A 270 38.71 22.56 -8.57
CA LEU A 270 39.40 23.40 -7.58
C LEU A 270 40.56 24.07 -8.31
N SER A 271 40.40 25.34 -8.61
CA SER A 271 41.48 26.11 -9.19
C SER A 271 42.71 26.00 -8.28
N THR A 272 43.83 25.60 -8.84
CA THR A 272 45.11 25.40 -8.12
C THR A 272 45.73 26.72 -7.64
N ASP A 273 44.99 27.82 -7.63
CA ASP A 273 45.47 29.14 -7.26
C ASP A 273 45.63 29.41 -5.74
N PHE A 274 45.44 28.40 -4.90
CA PHE A 274 45.72 28.52 -3.46
C PHE A 274 47.21 28.33 -3.07
N ARG A 275 48.12 28.27 -4.04
CA ARG A 275 49.58 28.19 -3.76
C ARG A 275 50.31 29.44 -4.14
N LYS A 276 49.88 30.62 -3.73
CA LYS A 276 50.71 31.83 -3.65
C LYS A 276 50.10 32.76 -2.61
N GLY A 277 50.52 32.57 -1.38
CA GLY A 277 50.30 33.46 -0.28
C GLY A 277 51.19 33.03 0.87
#